data_8fdcdc7c70e06bb8a4081a021531caf2
#
_entry.id   8fdcdc7c70e06bb8a4081a021531caf2
#
_cell.length_a   1.000
_cell.length_b   1.000
_cell.length_c   1.000
_cell.angle_alpha   90.00
_cell.angle_beta   90.00
_cell.angle_gamma   90.00
#
_symmetry.space_group_name_H-M   'P 1'
#
loop_
_entity.id
_entity.type
_entity.pdbx_description
1 polymer ?
#
loop_
_entity_poly.entity_id
_entity_poly.type
_entity_poly.pdbx_seq_one_letter_code
_entity_poly.pdbx_strand_id
1 'polypeptide(L)'
;MNPIPEFDDGERWVVESTLKERYGKIVSAQLAEIELKLAAEDAQLTACPTLYWEERGAGFVICKVGDGRYRSMFFYAEDPVEEQFGTGKPVYDDLLECVTAVLRVQADHEKERKGAHSGRTAQDLADAP
;
A
#
# COMPACT_ATOMS: atom_id res chain seq x y z
N MET A 1 25.51 -13.35 -1.94
CA MET A 1 24.15 -12.89 -1.75
C MET A 1 23.93 -11.63 -2.54
N ASN A 2 22.87 -11.56 -3.32
CA ASN A 2 22.57 -10.40 -4.11
C ASN A 2 21.58 -9.55 -3.38
N PRO A 3 21.97 -8.35 -2.95
CA PRO A 3 21.01 -7.47 -2.34
C PRO A 3 19.93 -7.09 -3.36
N ILE A 4 18.75 -6.82 -2.85
CA ILE A 4 17.65 -6.34 -3.70
C ILE A 4 18.02 -4.95 -4.18
N PRO A 5 17.95 -4.67 -5.50
CA PRO A 5 18.31 -3.34 -6.00
C PRO A 5 17.34 -2.28 -5.48
N GLU A 6 17.87 -1.07 -5.30
CA GLU A 6 17.04 0.07 -4.91
C GLU A 6 16.05 0.42 -6.02
N PHE A 7 15.00 1.15 -5.66
CA PHE A 7 14.08 1.69 -6.65
C PHE A 7 14.86 2.64 -7.57
N ASP A 8 14.73 2.42 -8.87
CA ASP A 8 15.33 3.32 -9.84
C ASP A 8 14.37 4.46 -10.19
N ASP A 9 14.85 5.40 -10.99
CA ASP A 9 14.07 6.57 -11.37
C ASP A 9 12.81 6.19 -12.12
N GLY A 10 12.88 5.18 -12.97
CA GLY A 10 11.72 4.69 -13.72
C GLY A 10 10.65 4.12 -12.81
N GLU A 11 11.06 3.34 -11.83
CA GLU A 11 10.13 2.78 -10.85
C GLU A 11 9.48 3.89 -10.03
N ARG A 12 10.27 4.84 -9.56
CA ARG A 12 9.72 5.98 -8.81
C ARG A 12 8.75 6.79 -9.65
N TRP A 13 9.07 6.96 -10.92
CA TRP A 13 8.18 7.69 -11.84
C TRP A 13 6.84 6.97 -11.98
N VAL A 14 6.84 5.65 -12.09
CA VAL A 14 5.59 4.87 -12.18
C VAL A 14 4.74 5.11 -10.94
N VAL A 15 5.35 5.02 -9.76
CA VAL A 15 4.62 5.23 -8.52
C VAL A 15 4.09 6.65 -8.43
N GLU A 16 4.97 7.64 -8.59
CA GLU A 16 4.58 9.04 -8.38
C GLU A 16 3.60 9.55 -9.43
N SER A 17 3.72 9.11 -10.69
CA SER A 17 2.74 9.51 -11.70
C SER A 17 1.37 8.87 -11.45
N THR A 18 1.35 7.65 -10.94
CA THR A 18 0.10 6.99 -10.56
C THR A 18 -0.56 7.72 -9.40
N LEU A 19 0.23 8.14 -8.41
CA LEU A 19 -0.28 8.90 -7.27
C LEU A 19 -0.83 10.26 -7.70
N LYS A 20 -0.13 10.92 -8.61
CA LYS A 20 -0.59 12.20 -9.14
C LYS A 20 -1.94 12.06 -9.83
N GLU A 21 -2.10 11.03 -10.61
CA GLU A 21 -3.37 10.76 -11.28
C GLU A 21 -4.47 10.44 -10.28
N ARG A 22 -4.15 9.63 -9.27
CA ARG A 22 -5.13 9.21 -8.26
C ARG A 22 -5.60 10.36 -7.40
N TYR A 23 -4.67 11.20 -6.94
CA TYR A 23 -4.99 12.25 -5.96
C TYR A 23 -5.14 13.64 -6.58
N GLY A 24 -4.83 13.79 -7.84
CA GLY A 24 -4.93 15.08 -8.52
C GLY A 24 -3.89 16.10 -8.09
N LYS A 25 -2.83 15.64 -7.44
CA LYS A 25 -1.72 16.50 -6.99
C LYS A 25 -0.46 15.68 -6.88
N ILE A 26 0.67 16.35 -6.79
CA ILE A 26 1.96 15.68 -6.62
C ILE A 26 2.04 15.12 -5.20
N VAL A 27 2.27 13.83 -5.10
CA VAL A 27 2.51 13.14 -3.83
C VAL A 27 3.86 12.47 -3.94
N SER A 28 4.81 12.88 -3.09
CA SER A 28 6.15 12.32 -3.11
C SER A 28 6.21 11.03 -2.31
N ALA A 29 6.73 9.98 -2.92
CA ALA A 29 6.99 8.73 -2.23
C ALA A 29 8.39 8.81 -1.63
N GLN A 30 8.49 8.54 -0.34
CA GLN A 30 9.74 8.61 0.39
C GLN A 30 10.45 7.26 0.38
N LEU A 31 11.77 7.30 0.23
CA LEU A 31 12.57 6.10 0.31
C LEU A 31 12.72 5.66 1.76
N ALA A 32 12.57 4.36 1.97
CA ALA A 32 12.72 3.75 3.28
C ALA A 32 13.25 2.34 3.10
N GLU A 33 13.46 1.65 4.19
CA GLU A 33 13.88 0.26 4.17
C GLU A 33 13.07 -0.48 5.22
N ILE A 34 12.51 -1.62 4.83
CA ILE A 34 11.73 -2.45 5.75
C ILE A 34 12.27 -3.86 5.71
N GLU A 35 12.41 -4.46 6.87
CA GLU A 35 12.82 -5.85 6.96
C GLU A 35 11.60 -6.75 6.90
N LEU A 36 11.59 -7.68 5.96
CA LEU A 36 10.48 -8.59 5.75
C LEU A 36 10.95 -10.02 5.76
N LYS A 37 10.06 -10.89 6.22
CA LYS A 37 10.24 -12.32 6.07
C LYS A 37 9.65 -12.69 4.70
N LEU A 38 10.52 -13.00 3.74
CA LEU A 38 10.09 -13.22 2.37
C LEU A 38 9.41 -14.58 2.17
N ALA A 39 9.79 -15.58 2.97
CA ALA A 39 9.16 -16.88 2.95
C ALA A 39 8.88 -17.29 4.38
N ALA A 40 7.81 -18.08 4.57
CA ALA A 40 7.38 -18.49 5.91
C ALA A 40 8.46 -19.26 6.66
N GLU A 41 9.27 -20.02 5.93
CA GLU A 41 10.33 -20.84 6.49
C GLU A 41 11.64 -20.09 6.73
N ASP A 42 11.72 -18.83 6.33
CA ASP A 42 12.94 -18.04 6.50
C ASP A 42 13.22 -17.79 7.98
N ALA A 43 14.45 -18.05 8.39
CA ALA A 43 14.88 -17.79 9.75
C ALA A 43 15.22 -16.33 9.99
N GLN A 44 15.53 -15.59 8.94
CA GLN A 44 15.97 -14.21 9.01
C GLN A 44 15.10 -13.29 8.16
N LEU A 45 15.07 -12.04 8.56
CA LEU A 45 14.38 -11.00 7.80
C LEU A 45 15.30 -10.49 6.69
N THR A 46 14.71 -10.06 5.60
CA THR A 46 15.44 -9.48 4.47
C THR A 46 15.13 -7.98 4.41
N ALA A 47 16.18 -7.17 4.31
CA ALA A 47 16.03 -5.73 4.15
C ALA A 47 15.56 -5.44 2.73
N CYS A 48 14.42 -4.78 2.60
CA CYS A 48 13.80 -4.48 1.33
C CYS A 48 13.70 -3.00 1.10
N PRO A 49 14.18 -2.49 -0.05
CA PRO A 49 13.94 -1.11 -0.43
C PRO A 49 12.44 -0.85 -0.47
N THR A 50 12.02 0.31 0.02
CA THR A 50 10.60 0.59 0.21
C THR A 50 10.31 2.02 -0.21
N LEU A 51 9.13 2.22 -0.81
CA LEU A 51 8.58 3.55 -1.03
C LEU A 51 7.38 3.70 -0.10
N TYR A 52 7.31 4.85 0.57
CA TYR A 52 6.27 5.15 1.54
C TYR A 52 5.64 6.48 1.21
N TRP A 53 4.32 6.55 1.32
CA TRP A 53 3.60 7.82 1.26
C TRP A 53 2.38 7.74 2.17
N GLU A 54 1.89 8.93 2.51
CA GLU A 54 0.69 9.04 3.35
C GLU A 54 -0.24 10.04 2.70
N GLU A 55 -1.51 9.68 2.60
CA GLU A 55 -2.51 10.55 2.00
C GLU A 55 -3.88 10.23 2.58
N ARG A 56 -4.61 11.27 2.97
CA ARG A 56 -5.98 11.14 3.47
C ARG A 56 -6.10 10.19 4.67
N GLY A 57 -5.11 10.22 5.55
CA GLY A 57 -5.12 9.40 6.76
C GLY A 57 -4.70 7.96 6.57
N ALA A 58 -4.35 7.57 5.36
CA ALA A 58 -3.84 6.23 5.08
C ALA A 58 -2.37 6.29 4.73
N GLY A 59 -1.61 5.34 5.23
CA GLY A 59 -0.21 5.16 4.87
C GLY A 59 -0.09 3.97 3.93
N PHE A 60 0.82 4.07 2.97
CA PHE A 60 1.04 3.04 1.97
C PHE A 60 2.52 2.73 1.86
N VAL A 61 2.85 1.46 1.72
CA VAL A 61 4.23 1.04 1.48
C VAL A 61 4.27 0.10 0.29
N ILE A 62 5.28 0.28 -0.55
CA ILE A 62 5.60 -0.66 -1.62
C ILE A 62 7.00 -1.13 -1.37
N CYS A 63 7.15 -2.42 -1.12
CA CYS A 63 8.44 -3.03 -0.84
C CYS A 63 8.93 -3.77 -2.07
N LYS A 64 10.17 -3.50 -2.47
CA LYS A 64 10.80 -4.24 -3.56
C LYS A 64 11.40 -5.49 -2.96
N VAL A 65 10.79 -6.63 -3.24
CA VAL A 65 11.18 -7.90 -2.63
C VAL A 65 12.09 -8.73 -3.54
N GLY A 66 12.40 -8.21 -4.70
CA GLY A 66 13.31 -8.81 -5.66
C GLY A 66 13.37 -7.91 -6.88
N ASP A 67 14.22 -8.24 -7.83
CA ASP A 67 14.30 -7.48 -9.07
C ASP A 67 13.00 -7.67 -9.85
N GLY A 68 12.25 -6.58 -10.06
CA GLY A 68 10.96 -6.64 -10.72
C GLY A 68 9.88 -7.32 -9.90
N ARG A 69 10.05 -7.42 -8.59
CA ARG A 69 9.06 -8.06 -7.72
C ARG A 69 8.72 -7.14 -6.57
N TYR A 70 7.43 -6.99 -6.29
CA TYR A 70 6.94 -5.97 -5.36
C TYR A 70 5.84 -6.52 -4.47
N ARG A 71 5.77 -5.97 -3.26
CA ARG A 71 4.70 -6.25 -2.30
C ARG A 71 4.19 -4.92 -1.78
N SER A 72 2.89 -4.79 -1.60
CA SER A 72 2.32 -3.55 -1.09
C SER A 72 1.38 -3.81 0.06
N MET A 73 1.28 -2.80 0.93
CA MET A 73 0.43 -2.84 2.12
C MET A 73 -0.01 -1.41 2.42
N PHE A 74 -1.10 -1.30 3.18
CA PHE A 74 -1.56 0.00 3.66
C PHE A 74 -1.99 -0.12 5.11
N PHE A 75 -2.08 1.02 5.78
CA PHE A 75 -2.52 1.11 7.17
C PHE A 75 -3.16 2.48 7.40
N TYR A 76 -3.81 2.65 8.55
CA TYR A 76 -4.44 3.93 8.90
C TYR A 76 -3.66 4.56 10.04
N ALA A 77 -3.17 5.78 9.80
CA ALA A 77 -2.32 6.48 10.76
C ALA A 77 -3.03 6.78 12.09
N GLU A 78 -4.34 6.91 12.05
CA GLU A 78 -5.13 7.22 13.23
C GLU A 78 -5.60 5.99 14.00
N ASP A 79 -5.33 4.81 13.48
CA ASP A 79 -5.77 3.59 14.12
C ASP A 79 -4.83 3.25 15.27
N PRO A 80 -5.33 3.16 16.51
CA PRO A 80 -4.47 2.83 17.65
C PRO A 80 -3.91 1.42 17.59
N VAL A 81 -4.51 0.54 16.81
CA VAL A 81 -4.01 -0.80 16.55
C VAL A 81 -3.35 -0.76 15.18
N GLU A 82 -2.05 -0.62 15.13
CA GLU A 82 -1.31 -0.48 13.88
C GLU A 82 -1.44 -1.70 12.98
N GLU A 83 -2.64 -1.93 12.50
CA GLU A 83 -2.92 -3.07 11.65
C GLU A 83 -2.54 -2.75 10.20
N GLN A 84 -1.82 -3.67 9.58
CA GLN A 84 -1.44 -3.55 8.19
C GLN A 84 -2.31 -4.45 7.34
N PHE A 85 -2.71 -3.94 6.20
CA PHE A 85 -3.60 -4.65 5.27
C PHE A 85 -2.88 -4.89 3.96
N GLY A 86 -2.93 -6.13 3.49
CA GLY A 86 -2.40 -6.47 2.18
C GLY A 86 -3.48 -6.41 1.12
N THR A 87 -3.08 -6.68 -0.11
CA THR A 87 -3.99 -6.65 -1.25
C THR A 87 -4.58 -8.02 -1.59
N GLY A 88 -4.17 -9.04 -0.87
CA GLY A 88 -4.57 -10.40 -1.18
C GLY A 88 -3.62 -11.13 -2.12
N LYS A 89 -2.74 -10.41 -2.79
CA LYS A 89 -1.74 -10.99 -3.67
C LYS A 89 -0.37 -10.79 -3.02
N PRO A 90 0.38 -11.87 -2.74
CA PRO A 90 1.61 -11.75 -1.96
C PRO A 90 2.76 -11.06 -2.70
N VAL A 91 2.83 -11.18 -4.02
CA VAL A 91 3.90 -10.58 -4.80
C VAL A 91 3.37 -10.18 -6.16
N TYR A 92 3.79 -9.00 -6.63
CA TYR A 92 3.49 -8.50 -7.96
C TYR A 92 4.78 -8.46 -8.77
N ASP A 93 4.69 -8.79 -10.04
CA ASP A 93 5.81 -8.67 -10.97
C ASP A 93 5.66 -7.46 -11.90
N ASP A 94 4.66 -6.63 -11.65
CA ASP A 94 4.40 -5.39 -12.39
C ASP A 94 4.14 -4.29 -11.37
N LEU A 95 4.98 -3.27 -11.37
CA LEU A 95 4.88 -2.21 -10.38
C LEU A 95 3.60 -1.39 -10.54
N LEU A 96 3.18 -1.10 -11.76
CA LEU A 96 1.95 -0.36 -11.98
C LEU A 96 0.75 -1.13 -11.43
N GLU A 97 0.70 -2.42 -11.66
CA GLU A 97 -0.34 -3.28 -11.11
C GLU A 97 -0.32 -3.25 -9.58
N CYS A 98 0.87 -3.30 -8.99
CA CYS A 98 1.03 -3.28 -7.54
C CYS A 98 0.50 -1.97 -6.93
N VAL A 99 0.90 -0.84 -7.49
CA VAL A 99 0.44 0.47 -7.01
C VAL A 99 -1.06 0.61 -7.18
N THR A 100 -1.56 0.28 -8.36
CA THR A 100 -2.99 0.39 -8.66
C THR A 100 -3.81 -0.49 -7.71
N ALA A 101 -3.33 -1.71 -7.46
CA ALA A 101 -4.03 -2.64 -6.58
C ALA A 101 -4.12 -2.13 -5.15
N VAL A 102 -3.02 -1.62 -4.60
CA VAL A 102 -3.04 -1.14 -3.21
C VAL A 102 -3.94 0.08 -3.05
N LEU A 103 -3.95 0.96 -4.04
CA LEU A 103 -4.83 2.13 -4.02
C LEU A 103 -6.30 1.72 -4.09
N ARG A 104 -6.62 0.77 -4.96
CA ARG A 104 -7.99 0.30 -5.12
C ARG A 104 -8.48 -0.45 -3.89
N VAL A 105 -7.67 -1.35 -3.36
CA VAL A 105 -8.05 -2.13 -2.18
C VAL A 105 -8.24 -1.21 -0.99
N GLN A 106 -7.38 -0.22 -0.82
CA GLN A 106 -7.54 0.74 0.26
C GLN A 106 -8.81 1.56 0.09
N ALA A 107 -9.12 2.01 -1.14
CA ALA A 107 -10.33 2.77 -1.38
C ALA A 107 -11.59 1.96 -1.03
N ASP A 108 -11.61 0.69 -1.41
CA ASP A 108 -12.73 -0.19 -1.09
C ASP A 108 -12.83 -0.43 0.42
N HIS A 109 -11.70 -0.65 1.06
CA HIS A 109 -11.63 -0.85 2.50
C HIS A 109 -12.13 0.40 3.25
N GLU A 110 -11.77 1.57 2.77
CA GLU A 110 -12.20 2.83 3.36
C GLU A 110 -13.71 3.01 3.28
N LYS A 111 -14.32 2.62 2.16
CA LYS A 111 -15.76 2.66 2.02
C LYS A 111 -16.45 1.77 3.05
N GLU A 112 -15.99 0.55 3.20
CA GLU A 112 -16.54 -0.38 4.19
C GLU A 112 -16.33 0.15 5.60
N ARG A 113 -15.16 0.69 5.87
CA ARG A 113 -14.79 1.22 7.16
C ARG A 113 -15.69 2.39 7.55
N LYS A 114 -15.95 3.30 6.62
CA LYS A 114 -16.84 4.44 6.86
C LYS A 114 -18.28 4.02 7.04
N GLY A 115 -18.73 3.08 6.23
CA GLY A 115 -20.09 2.54 6.36
C GLY A 115 -20.32 1.90 7.71
N ALA A 116 -19.39 1.06 8.14
CA ALA A 116 -19.50 0.40 9.43
C ALA A 116 -19.37 1.38 10.59
N HIS A 117 -18.44 2.31 10.46
CA HIS A 117 -18.11 3.25 11.52
C HIS A 117 -19.18 4.33 11.72
N SER A 118 -19.80 4.76 10.66
CA SER A 118 -20.82 5.79 10.72
C SER A 118 -22.19 5.27 11.18
N GLY A 119 -22.21 4.08 11.77
CA GLY A 119 -23.44 3.52 12.26
C GLY A 119 -24.35 3.09 11.14
N ARG A 120 -23.78 2.64 10.08
CA ARG A 120 -24.52 2.21 8.90
C ARG A 120 -25.37 3.32 8.33
N THR A 121 -24.87 4.51 8.39
CA THR A 121 -25.63 5.67 7.99
C THR A 121 -26.26 5.53 6.62
N ALA A 122 -25.50 4.99 5.66
CA ALA A 122 -26.03 4.76 4.33
C ALA A 122 -27.18 3.76 4.34
N GLN A 123 -27.04 2.70 5.13
CA GLN A 123 -28.06 1.69 5.29
C GLN A 123 -29.28 2.29 5.97
N ASP A 124 -29.07 3.03 7.05
CA ASP A 124 -30.16 3.66 7.79
C ASP A 124 -30.92 4.63 6.91
N LEU A 125 -30.22 5.40 6.09
CA LEU A 125 -30.88 6.33 5.17
C LEU A 125 -31.66 5.60 4.10
N ALA A 126 -31.15 4.45 3.64
CA ALA A 126 -31.86 3.66 2.66
C ALA A 126 -33.12 3.04 3.23
N ASP A 127 -33.07 2.66 4.50
CA ASP A 127 -34.20 2.03 5.18
C ASP A 127 -35.14 3.05 5.83
N ALA A 128 -34.70 4.26 6.00
CA ALA A 128 -35.51 5.29 6.65
C ALA A 128 -36.69 5.65 5.77
N PRO A 129 -37.86 5.78 6.35
CA PRO A 129 -39.02 6.21 5.60
C PRO A 129 -38.93 7.65 5.16
#